data_12008907c1cbc1bf3ffa343dc86d517b
#
_entry.id   12008907c1cbc1bf3ffa343dc86d517b
#
_cell.length_a   1.000
_cell.length_b   1.000
_cell.length_c   1.000
_cell.angle_alpha   90.00
_cell.angle_beta   90.00
_cell.angle_gamma   90.00
#
_symmetry.space_group_name_H-M   'P 1'
#
loop_
_entity.id
_entity.type
_entity.pdbx_description
1 polymer ?
#
loop_
_entity_poly.entity_id
_entity_poly.type
_entity_poly.pdbx_seq_one_letter_code
_entity_poly.pdbx_strand_id
1 'polypeptide(L)'
;MRRALIALTAVLLAGCGGGSTHSSPLRFSARVTNPWYPLLPGSVYVYRGVKDGEPSREVMTVTHRTRTFDGAPCVVVSDLLYLRGHLEERTTDYYTQDSKGRVWYFGEKTAELDRQGHVKNTSGSWLAGVHGAKPGIFMFTNPTPGQAARQEYYKGEAEDHFQVLRLDASVKVPFITTRLALLTKEWTPLEPGVIDHKYYARGIGTVLERTAKGPLERNELVSFRRGS
;
A
#
# COMPACT_ATOMS: atom_id res chain seq x y z
N MET A 1 -63.27 27.59 -53.03
CA MET A 1 -63.20 26.51 -52.06
C MET A 1 -61.99 25.60 -52.36
N ARG A 2 -60.89 25.76 -51.70
CA ARG A 2 -59.71 24.91 -51.91
C ARG A 2 -59.36 24.27 -50.51
N ARG A 3 -59.46 22.97 -50.45
CA ARG A 3 -59.12 22.17 -49.26
C ARG A 3 -57.57 21.93 -49.25
N ALA A 4 -56.93 22.36 -48.22
CA ALA A 4 -55.53 22.05 -47.97
C ALA A 4 -55.40 20.68 -47.26
N LEU A 5 -54.62 19.77 -47.81
CA LEU A 5 -54.20 18.53 -47.17
C LEU A 5 -53.00 18.85 -46.29
N ILE A 6 -53.12 18.53 -45.01
CA ILE A 6 -52.00 18.55 -44.07
C ILE A 6 -51.38 17.15 -44.04
N ALA A 7 -50.15 17.03 -44.51
CA ALA A 7 -49.35 15.81 -44.38
C ALA A 7 -48.72 15.75 -43.00
N LEU A 8 -49.04 14.71 -42.24
CA LEU A 8 -48.50 14.44 -40.93
C LEU A 8 -47.20 13.65 -41.07
N THR A 9 -46.05 14.32 -40.86
CA THR A 9 -44.75 13.67 -40.89
C THR A 9 -44.46 13.09 -39.50
N ALA A 10 -44.45 11.77 -39.37
CA ALA A 10 -44.03 11.07 -38.16
C ALA A 10 -42.51 11.11 -38.02
N VAL A 11 -42.00 11.80 -37.04
CA VAL A 11 -40.60 11.81 -36.66
C VAL A 11 -40.34 10.59 -35.73
N LEU A 12 -39.65 9.58 -36.24
CA LEU A 12 -39.12 8.48 -35.45
C LEU A 12 -37.93 8.98 -34.65
N LEU A 13 -38.12 9.19 -33.37
CA LEU A 13 -37.03 9.41 -32.40
C LEU A 13 -36.33 8.06 -32.16
N ALA A 14 -35.16 7.88 -32.79
CA ALA A 14 -34.24 6.80 -32.41
C ALA A 14 -33.68 7.10 -31.04
N GLY A 15 -34.17 6.40 -30.01
CA GLY A 15 -33.63 6.43 -28.66
C GLY A 15 -32.22 5.81 -28.66
N CYS A 16 -31.17 6.64 -28.52
CA CYS A 16 -29.85 6.17 -28.17
C CYS A 16 -29.92 5.61 -26.73
N GLY A 17 -29.95 4.29 -26.62
CA GLY A 17 -29.78 3.59 -25.37
C GLY A 17 -28.39 3.87 -24.83
N GLY A 18 -28.27 4.86 -23.92
CA GLY A 18 -27.07 5.05 -23.12
C GLY A 18 -26.87 3.84 -22.21
N GLY A 19 -26.00 2.95 -22.59
CA GLY A 19 -25.55 1.85 -21.73
C GLY A 19 -24.87 2.44 -20.50
N SER A 20 -25.59 2.51 -19.37
CA SER A 20 -24.99 2.78 -18.07
C SER A 20 -24.03 1.64 -17.78
N THR A 21 -22.74 1.88 -17.91
CA THR A 21 -21.71 0.96 -17.42
C THR A 21 -21.76 0.98 -15.89
N HIS A 22 -22.65 0.20 -15.29
CA HIS A 22 -22.59 -0.10 -13.87
C HIS A 22 -21.27 -0.82 -13.61
N SER A 23 -20.25 -0.10 -13.17
CA SER A 23 -19.06 -0.72 -12.63
C SER A 23 -19.50 -1.52 -11.40
N SER A 24 -19.37 -2.84 -11.46
CA SER A 24 -19.63 -3.69 -10.28
C SER A 24 -18.80 -3.18 -9.11
N PRO A 25 -19.37 -3.13 -7.89
CA PRO A 25 -18.64 -2.67 -6.72
C PRO A 25 -17.37 -3.50 -6.53
N LEU A 26 -16.29 -2.86 -6.10
CA LEU A 26 -15.03 -3.54 -5.82
C LEU A 26 -15.27 -4.62 -4.76
N ARG A 27 -14.82 -5.83 -5.06
CA ARG A 27 -14.80 -6.93 -4.09
C ARG A 27 -13.39 -7.02 -3.50
N PHE A 28 -13.31 -7.17 -2.19
CA PHE A 28 -12.07 -7.27 -1.44
C PHE A 28 -11.87 -8.68 -0.89
N SER A 29 -10.60 -9.08 -0.72
CA SER A 29 -10.19 -10.38 -0.20
C SER A 29 -8.95 -10.22 0.68
N ALA A 30 -8.94 -10.85 1.85
CA ALA A 30 -7.75 -10.93 2.70
C ALA A 30 -6.62 -11.77 2.08
N ARG A 31 -6.88 -12.48 0.97
CA ARG A 31 -5.84 -13.20 0.22
C ARG A 31 -5.13 -12.22 -0.72
N VAL A 32 -3.93 -11.77 -0.32
CA VAL A 32 -3.12 -10.83 -1.09
C VAL A 32 -2.05 -11.61 -1.86
N THR A 33 -2.25 -11.75 -3.18
CA THR A 33 -1.39 -12.50 -4.10
C THR A 33 -0.74 -11.62 -5.17
N ASN A 34 -0.87 -10.30 -5.02
CA ASN A 34 -0.25 -9.34 -5.94
C ASN A 34 1.23 -9.67 -6.16
N PRO A 35 1.72 -9.74 -7.41
CA PRO A 35 3.08 -10.19 -7.69
C PRO A 35 4.18 -9.27 -7.15
N TRP A 36 3.88 -8.00 -6.88
CA TRP A 36 4.84 -7.02 -6.37
C TRP A 36 4.78 -6.85 -4.85
N TYR A 37 3.66 -7.23 -4.23
CA TYR A 37 3.49 -7.17 -2.78
C TYR A 37 2.61 -8.34 -2.30
N PRO A 38 3.11 -9.58 -2.35
CA PRO A 38 2.37 -10.74 -1.87
C PRO A 38 2.43 -10.81 -0.33
N LEU A 39 1.26 -10.98 0.30
CA LEU A 39 1.15 -11.13 1.74
C LEU A 39 0.54 -12.52 2.04
N LEU A 40 1.35 -13.56 1.85
CA LEU A 40 0.92 -14.95 2.12
C LEU A 40 1.05 -15.23 3.61
N PRO A 41 -0.01 -15.73 4.29
CA PRO A 41 0.04 -16.04 5.72
C PRO A 41 1.22 -16.93 6.09
N GLY A 42 1.90 -16.60 7.20
CA GLY A 42 3.12 -17.28 7.62
C GLY A 42 4.41 -16.79 6.98
N SER A 43 4.34 -15.84 6.02
CA SER A 43 5.56 -15.18 5.51
C SER A 43 6.23 -14.36 6.60
N VAL A 44 7.55 -14.40 6.64
CA VAL A 44 8.38 -13.59 7.56
C VAL A 44 9.49 -12.93 6.76
N TYR A 45 9.61 -11.64 6.94
CA TYR A 45 10.66 -10.79 6.36
C TYR A 45 11.53 -10.25 7.50
N VAL A 46 12.82 -10.26 7.33
CA VAL A 46 13.77 -9.64 8.27
C VAL A 46 14.59 -8.64 7.49
N TYR A 47 14.56 -7.41 7.95
CA TYR A 47 15.37 -6.34 7.40
C TYR A 47 16.43 -5.90 8.40
N ARG A 48 17.50 -5.27 7.91
CA ARG A 48 18.51 -4.58 8.68
C ARG A 48 18.90 -3.29 7.99
N GLY A 49 19.26 -2.30 8.78
CA GLY A 49 19.63 -1.02 8.23
C GLY A 49 20.02 0.01 9.27
N VAL A 50 19.65 1.25 8.96
CA VAL A 50 19.87 2.42 9.82
C VAL A 50 18.57 3.23 9.82
N LYS A 51 18.11 3.62 11.01
CA LYS A 51 17.01 4.56 11.23
C LYS A 51 17.44 5.53 12.34
N ASP A 52 17.21 6.83 12.15
CA ASP A 52 17.61 7.89 13.08
C ASP A 52 19.11 7.85 13.45
N GLY A 53 19.96 7.45 12.49
CA GLY A 53 21.40 7.28 12.71
C GLY A 53 21.79 6.02 13.49
N GLU A 54 20.84 5.17 13.87
CA GLU A 54 21.05 3.99 14.70
C GLU A 54 20.89 2.69 13.93
N PRO A 55 21.64 1.64 14.28
CA PRO A 55 21.43 0.32 13.72
C PRO A 55 19.99 -0.18 13.96
N SER A 56 19.31 -0.53 12.89
CA SER A 56 17.93 -1.03 12.92
C SER A 56 17.82 -2.49 12.51
N ARG A 57 16.79 -3.14 13.03
CA ARG A 57 16.29 -4.44 12.57
C ARG A 57 14.78 -4.41 12.60
N GLU A 58 14.16 -4.80 11.48
CA GLU A 58 12.71 -4.90 11.37
C GLU A 58 12.31 -6.36 11.10
N VAL A 59 11.19 -6.78 11.68
CA VAL A 59 10.61 -8.10 11.46
C VAL A 59 9.15 -7.96 11.10
N MET A 60 8.86 -8.10 9.82
CA MET A 60 7.48 -8.11 9.32
C MET A 60 6.98 -9.56 9.21
N THR A 61 5.82 -9.83 9.78
CA THR A 61 5.17 -11.15 9.77
C THR A 61 3.75 -11.06 9.25
N VAL A 62 3.46 -11.74 8.15
CA VAL A 62 2.09 -11.93 7.66
C VAL A 62 1.42 -12.99 8.53
N THR A 63 0.46 -12.61 9.34
CA THR A 63 -0.20 -13.53 10.26
C THR A 63 -1.30 -14.35 9.55
N HIS A 64 -1.79 -15.40 10.22
CA HIS A 64 -2.98 -16.14 9.76
C HIS A 64 -4.30 -15.47 10.19
N ARG A 65 -4.23 -14.30 10.82
CA ARG A 65 -5.40 -13.54 11.28
C ARG A 65 -5.97 -12.66 10.18
N THR A 66 -7.26 -12.47 10.22
CA THR A 66 -7.97 -11.49 9.40
C THR A 66 -8.81 -10.57 10.27
N ARG A 67 -9.08 -9.35 9.76
CA ARG A 67 -9.99 -8.38 10.36
C ARG A 67 -10.80 -7.73 9.24
N THR A 68 -11.98 -7.24 9.57
CA THR A 68 -12.83 -6.52 8.60
C THR A 68 -12.93 -5.06 9.00
N PHE A 69 -12.65 -4.18 8.05
CA PHE A 69 -12.78 -2.73 8.18
C PHE A 69 -13.57 -2.21 7.00
N ASP A 70 -14.56 -1.37 7.25
CA ASP A 70 -15.43 -0.78 6.23
C ASP A 70 -15.94 -1.83 5.21
N GLY A 71 -16.34 -3.00 5.70
CA GLY A 71 -16.81 -4.13 4.88
C GLY A 71 -15.74 -4.92 4.12
N ALA A 72 -14.46 -4.53 4.16
CA ALA A 72 -13.37 -5.22 3.48
C ALA A 72 -12.63 -6.18 4.44
N PRO A 73 -12.53 -7.48 4.12
CA PRO A 73 -11.70 -8.41 4.88
C PRO A 73 -10.22 -8.13 4.59
N CYS A 74 -9.41 -7.93 5.63
CA CYS A 74 -7.99 -7.61 5.55
C CYS A 74 -7.16 -8.71 6.20
N VAL A 75 -6.00 -9.04 5.62
CA VAL A 75 -4.94 -9.79 6.28
C VAL A 75 -4.26 -8.90 7.31
N VAL A 76 -3.90 -9.48 8.45
CA VAL A 76 -3.20 -8.79 9.53
C VAL A 76 -1.71 -9.05 9.40
N VAL A 77 -0.93 -8.00 9.27
CA VAL A 77 0.53 -8.03 9.29
C VAL A 77 1.01 -7.45 10.61
N SER A 78 2.02 -8.05 11.21
CA SER A 78 2.72 -7.54 12.39
C SER A 78 4.09 -7.06 11.97
N ASP A 79 4.41 -5.85 12.30
CA ASP A 79 5.72 -5.26 12.10
C ASP A 79 6.35 -4.84 13.42
N LEU A 80 7.62 -5.20 13.60
CA LEU A 80 8.38 -4.94 14.82
C LEU A 80 9.71 -4.31 14.45
N LEU A 81 9.88 -3.04 14.82
CA LEU A 81 11.11 -2.29 14.61
C LEU A 81 11.95 -2.28 15.90
N TYR A 82 13.20 -2.67 15.75
CA TYR A 82 14.20 -2.64 16.82
C TYR A 82 15.29 -1.63 16.47
N LEU A 83 15.62 -0.74 17.42
CA LEU A 83 16.78 0.14 17.36
C LEU A 83 17.77 -0.26 18.44
N ARG A 84 19.05 -0.43 18.08
CA ARG A 84 20.09 -0.93 19.00
C ARG A 84 19.70 -2.22 19.76
N GLY A 85 18.86 -3.06 19.16
CA GLY A 85 18.37 -4.29 19.76
C GLY A 85 17.17 -4.16 20.71
N HIS A 86 16.69 -2.95 20.98
CA HIS A 86 15.47 -2.69 21.77
C HIS A 86 14.28 -2.53 20.83
N LEU A 87 13.13 -3.10 21.21
CA LEU A 87 11.88 -2.90 20.48
C LEU A 87 11.45 -1.43 20.65
N GLU A 88 11.54 -0.67 19.57
CA GLU A 88 11.21 0.75 19.52
C GLU A 88 9.77 0.99 19.08
N GLU A 89 9.32 0.19 18.09
CA GLU A 89 7.98 0.31 17.54
C GLU A 89 7.37 -1.05 17.25
N ARG A 90 6.08 -1.16 17.49
CA ARG A 90 5.26 -2.27 17.05
C ARG A 90 4.07 -1.74 16.26
N THR A 91 3.89 -2.24 15.04
CA THR A 91 2.78 -1.89 14.19
C THR A 91 1.96 -3.13 13.82
N THR A 92 0.68 -2.94 13.66
CA THR A 92 -0.24 -3.95 13.13
C THR A 92 -0.97 -3.35 11.96
N ASP A 93 -0.66 -3.84 10.76
CA ASP A 93 -1.17 -3.35 9.49
C ASP A 93 -2.31 -4.19 8.96
N TYR A 94 -3.16 -3.59 8.16
CA TYR A 94 -4.34 -4.20 7.58
C TYR A 94 -4.37 -4.00 6.07
N TYR A 95 -4.06 -5.06 5.33
CA TYR A 95 -4.06 -5.04 3.86
C TYR A 95 -5.16 -5.93 3.28
N THR A 96 -5.65 -5.56 2.11
CA THR A 96 -6.60 -6.35 1.35
C THR A 96 -6.31 -6.26 -0.14
N GLN A 97 -6.78 -7.21 -0.93
CA GLN A 97 -6.65 -7.17 -2.38
C GLN A 97 -8.02 -7.04 -3.03
N ASP A 98 -8.16 -6.10 -3.97
CA ASP A 98 -9.40 -5.97 -4.71
C ASP A 98 -9.51 -6.96 -5.87
N SER A 99 -10.71 -7.07 -6.47
CA SER A 99 -10.98 -7.93 -7.60
C SER A 99 -10.19 -7.61 -8.87
N LYS A 100 -9.49 -6.45 -8.91
CA LYS A 100 -8.56 -6.06 -9.97
C LYS A 100 -7.11 -6.42 -9.63
N GLY A 101 -6.86 -7.04 -8.46
CA GLY A 101 -5.53 -7.47 -8.01
C GLY A 101 -4.68 -6.36 -7.38
N ARG A 102 -5.21 -5.14 -7.16
CA ARG A 102 -4.52 -4.07 -6.46
C ARG A 102 -4.50 -4.36 -4.97
N VAL A 103 -3.39 -4.06 -4.30
CA VAL A 103 -3.32 -4.10 -2.84
C VAL A 103 -3.76 -2.74 -2.29
N TRP A 104 -4.61 -2.80 -1.29
CA TRP A 104 -5.11 -1.64 -0.57
C TRP A 104 -4.64 -1.68 0.88
N TYR A 105 -4.35 -0.53 1.44
CA TYR A 105 -4.05 -0.32 2.85
C TYR A 105 -5.29 0.21 3.56
N PHE A 106 -5.74 -0.50 4.59
CA PHE A 106 -6.98 -0.18 5.32
C PHE A 106 -6.71 0.34 6.72
N GLY A 107 -5.46 0.50 7.08
CA GLY A 107 -5.08 1.13 8.33
C GLY A 107 -3.97 0.41 9.07
N GLU A 108 -3.57 1.04 10.14
CA GLU A 108 -2.57 0.52 11.05
C GLU A 108 -2.87 0.89 12.51
N LYS A 109 -2.28 0.11 13.40
CA LYS A 109 -2.16 0.43 14.83
C LYS A 109 -0.70 0.38 15.18
N THR A 110 -0.09 1.53 15.28
CA THR A 110 1.30 1.68 15.67
C THR A 110 1.42 2.08 17.14
N ALA A 111 2.53 1.75 17.76
CA ALA A 111 2.89 2.17 19.10
C ALA A 111 4.40 2.26 19.22
N GLU A 112 4.91 3.46 19.45
CA GLU A 112 6.26 3.67 19.92
C GLU A 112 6.39 3.27 21.39
N LEU A 113 7.50 2.67 21.75
CA LEU A 113 7.75 2.12 23.08
C LEU A 113 8.95 2.79 23.75
N ASP A 114 8.93 2.85 25.08
CA ASP A 114 10.11 3.16 25.85
C ASP A 114 11.00 1.91 26.04
N ARG A 115 12.16 2.09 26.67
CA ARG A 115 13.09 0.97 26.91
C ARG A 115 12.54 -0.10 27.87
N GLN A 116 11.48 0.20 28.62
CA GLN A 116 10.78 -0.71 29.51
C GLN A 116 9.61 -1.42 28.78
N GLY A 117 9.32 -1.04 27.54
CA GLY A 117 8.24 -1.60 26.73
C GLY A 117 6.87 -0.95 26.96
N HIS A 118 6.80 0.18 27.66
CA HIS A 118 5.55 0.94 27.80
C HIS A 118 5.32 1.80 26.57
N VAL A 119 4.04 1.97 26.21
CA VAL A 119 3.66 2.82 25.07
C VAL A 119 3.90 4.30 25.41
N LYS A 120 4.71 4.95 24.58
CA LYS A 120 4.97 6.39 24.62
C LYS A 120 4.03 7.18 23.75
N ASN A 121 3.75 6.64 22.55
CA ASN A 121 3.07 7.34 21.50
C ASN A 121 2.33 6.34 20.58
N THR A 122 1.21 6.75 20.00
CA THR A 122 0.43 5.99 19.00
C THR A 122 0.06 6.84 17.79
N SER A 123 0.75 7.98 17.59
CA SER A 123 0.58 8.84 16.42
C SER A 123 0.83 8.05 15.13
N GLY A 124 0.15 8.41 14.05
CA GLY A 124 0.16 7.65 12.82
C GLY A 124 -0.87 6.52 12.77
N SER A 125 -1.43 6.09 13.92
CA SER A 125 -2.47 5.04 13.90
C SER A 125 -3.77 5.55 13.27
N TRP A 126 -4.31 4.76 12.35
CA TRP A 126 -5.58 5.08 11.69
C TRP A 126 -6.29 3.79 11.24
N LEU A 127 -7.59 3.87 11.01
CA LEU A 127 -8.39 2.76 10.49
C LEU A 127 -9.42 3.29 9.48
N ALA A 128 -9.53 2.66 8.33
CA ALA A 128 -10.52 3.01 7.31
C ALA A 128 -11.94 3.02 7.88
N GLY A 129 -12.70 4.07 7.56
CA GLY A 129 -14.06 4.29 8.04
C GLY A 129 -14.15 4.93 9.45
N VAL A 130 -13.03 5.13 10.15
CA VAL A 130 -12.99 5.75 11.49
C VAL A 130 -12.53 7.21 11.36
N HIS A 131 -13.28 8.14 11.97
CA HIS A 131 -12.97 9.57 11.99
C HIS A 131 -12.67 10.20 10.61
N GLY A 132 -13.25 9.66 9.54
CA GLY A 132 -13.06 10.15 8.17
C GLY A 132 -11.80 9.63 7.47
N ALA A 133 -11.04 8.74 8.10
CA ALA A 133 -9.92 8.07 7.47
C ALA A 133 -10.38 7.18 6.31
N LYS A 134 -9.56 7.12 5.24
CA LYS A 134 -9.89 6.42 3.99
C LYS A 134 -8.75 5.50 3.58
N PRO A 135 -9.07 4.30 3.08
CA PRO A 135 -8.06 3.40 2.55
C PRO A 135 -7.46 3.97 1.25
N GLY A 136 -6.25 3.55 0.93
CA GLY A 136 -5.59 3.89 -0.32
C GLY A 136 -4.99 2.68 -1.03
N ILE A 137 -4.47 2.90 -2.23
CA ILE A 137 -3.81 1.87 -3.03
C ILE A 137 -2.35 1.78 -2.58
N PHE A 138 -1.98 0.65 -1.99
CA PHE A 138 -0.60 0.38 -1.60
C PHE A 138 0.25 -0.14 -2.77
N MET A 139 -0.34 -0.99 -3.65
CA MET A 139 0.37 -1.51 -4.82
C MET A 139 -0.58 -1.77 -5.98
N PHE A 140 -0.19 -1.36 -7.19
CA PHE A 140 -0.91 -1.67 -8.41
C PHE A 140 -0.69 -3.12 -8.84
N THR A 141 -1.64 -3.68 -9.59
CA THR A 141 -1.53 -5.02 -10.17
C THR A 141 -0.48 -5.06 -11.28
N ASN A 142 -0.57 -4.11 -12.17
CA ASN A 142 0.34 -3.92 -13.30
C ASN A 142 0.86 -2.47 -13.24
N PRO A 143 1.87 -2.19 -12.38
CA PRO A 143 2.41 -0.85 -12.24
C PRO A 143 3.06 -0.38 -13.54
N THR A 144 2.90 0.90 -13.87
CA THR A 144 3.52 1.55 -15.01
C THR A 144 4.24 2.82 -14.58
N PRO A 145 5.40 3.17 -15.17
CA PRO A 145 6.12 4.40 -14.83
C PRO A 145 5.23 5.63 -14.93
N GLY A 146 5.34 6.51 -13.93
CA GLY A 146 4.52 7.72 -13.78
C GLY A 146 3.20 7.50 -13.03
N GLN A 147 2.73 6.28 -12.91
CA GLN A 147 1.51 5.96 -12.17
C GLN A 147 1.69 6.25 -10.67
N ALA A 148 0.74 6.97 -10.07
CA ALA A 148 0.79 7.37 -8.68
C ALA A 148 -0.52 7.12 -7.96
N ALA A 149 -0.48 6.95 -6.65
CA ALA A 149 -1.65 6.86 -5.80
C ALA A 149 -1.33 7.36 -4.38
N ARG A 150 -2.39 7.62 -3.62
CA ARG A 150 -2.33 7.76 -2.18
C ARG A 150 -2.44 6.38 -1.55
N GLN A 151 -1.52 6.07 -0.62
CA GLN A 151 -1.50 4.79 0.09
C GLN A 151 -2.47 4.78 1.26
N GLU A 152 -2.69 5.95 1.89
CA GLU A 152 -3.55 6.14 3.05
C GLU A 152 -4.03 7.57 3.15
N TYR A 153 -5.10 7.78 3.91
CA TYR A 153 -5.58 9.12 4.20
C TYR A 153 -6.28 9.21 5.55
N TYR A 154 -5.60 9.81 6.48
CA TYR A 154 -6.17 10.37 7.70
C TYR A 154 -5.53 11.73 7.94
N LYS A 155 -6.31 12.81 7.76
CA LYS A 155 -5.82 14.18 7.71
C LYS A 155 -4.98 14.54 8.94
N GLY A 156 -3.73 14.93 8.71
CA GLY A 156 -2.77 15.32 9.74
C GLY A 156 -2.11 14.17 10.48
N GLU A 157 -2.42 12.90 10.15
CA GLU A 157 -1.89 11.70 10.81
C GLU A 157 -1.25 10.73 9.83
N ALA A 158 -1.90 10.48 8.67
CA ALA A 158 -1.45 9.51 7.68
C ALA A 158 -1.87 9.97 6.28
N GLU A 159 -0.91 10.46 5.48
CA GLU A 159 -1.19 11.05 4.17
C GLU A 159 -0.19 10.61 3.10
N ASP A 160 0.26 9.36 3.15
CA ASP A 160 1.32 8.84 2.31
C ASP A 160 0.91 8.61 0.86
N HIS A 161 1.85 8.91 -0.02
CA HIS A 161 1.72 8.78 -1.46
C HIS A 161 2.90 8.01 -2.03
N PHE A 162 2.67 7.33 -3.15
CA PHE A 162 3.75 6.77 -3.95
C PHE A 162 3.58 7.04 -5.44
N GLN A 163 4.70 6.98 -6.16
CA GLN A 163 4.75 7.00 -7.61
C GLN A 163 5.71 5.94 -8.13
N VAL A 164 5.26 5.18 -9.12
CA VAL A 164 6.09 4.23 -9.86
C VAL A 164 7.10 5.01 -10.71
N LEU A 165 8.40 4.73 -10.51
CA LEU A 165 9.47 5.35 -11.28
C LEU A 165 9.90 4.46 -12.46
N ARG A 166 10.14 3.16 -12.19
CA ARG A 166 10.60 2.21 -13.22
C ARG A 166 10.42 0.76 -12.77
N LEU A 167 10.49 -0.18 -13.73
CA LEU A 167 10.29 -1.63 -13.51
C LEU A 167 11.55 -2.46 -13.74
N ASP A 168 12.66 -1.82 -14.10
CA ASP A 168 13.94 -2.39 -14.45
C ASP A 168 15.08 -1.82 -13.58
N ALA A 169 14.76 -1.51 -12.32
CA ALA A 169 15.75 -1.02 -11.39
C ALA A 169 16.70 -2.14 -10.95
N SER A 170 17.99 -1.79 -10.88
CA SER A 170 18.98 -2.69 -10.27
C SER A 170 18.99 -2.49 -8.76
N VAL A 171 18.92 -3.59 -8.02
CA VAL A 171 19.06 -3.61 -6.56
C VAL A 171 19.93 -4.79 -6.13
N LYS A 172 20.77 -4.55 -5.13
CA LYS A 172 21.58 -5.55 -4.46
C LYS A 172 21.42 -5.37 -2.96
N VAL A 173 20.88 -6.38 -2.31
CA VAL A 173 20.75 -6.48 -0.85
C VAL A 173 21.26 -7.88 -0.42
N PRO A 174 21.49 -8.13 0.88
CA PRO A 174 21.99 -9.42 1.33
C PRO A 174 21.17 -10.63 0.87
N PHE A 175 19.84 -10.49 0.80
CA PHE A 175 18.94 -11.58 0.39
C PHE A 175 18.92 -11.81 -1.13
N ILE A 176 19.00 -10.76 -1.97
CA ILE A 176 18.82 -10.87 -3.42
C ILE A 176 19.59 -9.80 -4.19
N THR A 177 20.02 -10.18 -5.41
CA THR A 177 20.47 -9.25 -6.45
C THR A 177 19.58 -9.42 -7.67
N THR A 178 19.00 -8.32 -8.18
CA THR A 178 18.17 -8.33 -9.38
C THR A 178 18.34 -7.05 -10.18
N ARG A 179 18.03 -7.08 -11.49
CA ARG A 179 17.96 -5.91 -12.38
C ARG A 179 16.52 -5.63 -12.84
N LEU A 180 15.54 -6.27 -12.22
CA LEU A 180 14.13 -6.21 -12.59
C LEU A 180 13.27 -5.83 -11.37
N ALA A 181 13.80 -4.97 -10.50
CA ALA A 181 13.01 -4.43 -9.39
C ALA A 181 12.08 -3.32 -9.88
N LEU A 182 10.86 -3.33 -9.34
CA LEU A 182 9.99 -2.16 -9.35
C LEU A 182 10.59 -1.14 -8.37
N LEU A 183 10.76 0.09 -8.82
CA LEU A 183 11.19 1.22 -8.01
C LEU A 183 10.05 2.22 -7.90
N THR A 184 9.73 2.60 -6.66
CA THR A 184 8.82 3.70 -6.33
C THR A 184 9.55 4.86 -5.67
N LYS A 185 8.94 6.02 -5.78
CA LYS A 185 9.19 7.18 -4.94
C LYS A 185 8.01 7.29 -3.98
N GLU A 186 8.29 7.50 -2.70
CA GLU A 186 7.28 7.68 -1.65
C GLU A 186 7.50 9.00 -0.92
N TRP A 187 6.44 9.62 -0.48
CA TRP A 187 6.47 10.90 0.24
C TRP A 187 5.17 11.13 0.99
N THR A 188 5.23 11.96 2.03
CA THR A 188 4.06 12.48 2.72
C THR A 188 4.09 14.01 2.77
N PRO A 189 2.93 14.70 2.65
CA PRO A 189 2.86 16.14 2.89
C PRO A 189 3.12 16.51 4.37
N LEU A 190 3.04 15.54 5.29
CA LEU A 190 3.31 15.74 6.71
C LEU A 190 4.81 15.96 7.00
N GLU A 191 5.70 15.44 6.11
CA GLU A 191 7.15 15.62 6.19
C GLU A 191 7.69 16.27 4.91
N PRO A 192 7.49 17.57 4.72
CA PRO A 192 7.89 18.26 3.50
C PRO A 192 9.39 18.16 3.26
N GLY A 193 9.76 17.61 2.10
CA GLY A 193 11.16 17.52 1.70
C GLY A 193 11.80 16.16 1.95
N VAL A 194 11.12 15.22 2.61
CA VAL A 194 11.53 13.81 2.70
C VAL A 194 10.99 13.04 1.49
N ILE A 195 11.84 12.22 0.89
CA ILE A 195 11.49 11.34 -0.22
C ILE A 195 12.23 10.02 -0.01
N ASP A 196 11.45 8.93 -0.06
CA ASP A 196 11.99 7.59 0.01
C ASP A 196 11.88 6.86 -1.32
N HIS A 197 12.79 5.95 -1.54
CA HIS A 197 12.80 5.02 -2.63
C HIS A 197 12.61 3.60 -2.09
N LYS A 198 11.52 2.93 -2.52
CA LYS A 198 11.30 1.52 -2.23
C LYS A 198 11.52 0.67 -3.48
N TYR A 199 12.20 -0.44 -3.29
CA TYR A 199 12.48 -1.42 -4.33
C TYR A 199 11.75 -2.71 -4.00
N TYR A 200 10.98 -3.19 -4.97
CA TYR A 200 10.20 -4.41 -4.83
C TYR A 200 10.70 -5.47 -5.79
N ALA A 201 10.93 -6.68 -5.28
CA ALA A 201 11.23 -7.84 -6.11
C ALA A 201 9.96 -8.68 -6.33
N ARG A 202 9.71 -9.06 -7.58
CA ARG A 202 8.53 -9.83 -7.96
C ARG A 202 8.45 -11.15 -7.18
N GLY A 203 7.31 -11.45 -6.57
CA GLY A 203 7.08 -12.65 -5.76
C GLY A 203 7.63 -12.58 -4.33
N ILE A 204 8.27 -11.47 -3.96
CA ILE A 204 8.83 -11.25 -2.62
C ILE A 204 8.12 -10.06 -1.94
N GLY A 205 8.10 -8.90 -2.55
CA GLY A 205 7.66 -7.64 -1.98
C GLY A 205 8.83 -6.67 -1.83
N THR A 206 8.79 -5.80 -0.82
CA THR A 206 9.86 -4.84 -0.54
C THR A 206 11.18 -5.54 -0.23
N VAL A 207 12.26 -5.14 -0.89
CA VAL A 207 13.62 -5.69 -0.66
C VAL A 207 14.60 -4.63 -0.20
N LEU A 208 14.34 -3.37 -0.51
CA LEU A 208 15.14 -2.24 -0.07
C LEU A 208 14.23 -1.02 0.08
N GLU A 209 14.36 -0.33 1.18
CA GLU A 209 13.91 1.03 1.38
C GLU A 209 15.10 1.92 1.71
N ARG A 210 15.13 3.10 1.17
CA ARG A 210 16.17 4.07 1.49
C ARG A 210 15.70 5.50 1.23
N THR A 211 16.14 6.40 2.05
CA THR A 211 15.92 7.82 1.80
C THR A 211 16.67 8.27 0.54
N ALA A 212 15.95 8.90 -0.37
CA ALA A 212 16.47 9.56 -1.55
C ALA A 212 16.72 11.05 -1.28
N LYS A 213 15.94 11.64 -0.37
CA LYS A 213 16.08 13.03 0.08
C LYS A 213 15.55 13.15 1.51
N GLY A 214 16.34 13.68 2.43
CA GLY A 214 16.01 13.81 3.85
C GLY A 214 17.06 13.17 4.76
N PRO A 215 16.74 12.90 6.02
CA PRO A 215 17.58 12.12 6.94
C PRO A 215 17.94 10.77 6.35
N LEU A 216 19.15 10.29 6.62
CA LEU A 216 19.62 9.02 6.08
C LEU A 216 18.92 7.84 6.79
N GLU A 217 18.05 7.17 6.05
CA GLU A 217 17.48 5.88 6.47
C GLU A 217 17.70 4.83 5.37
N ARG A 218 17.86 3.59 5.80
CA ARG A 218 18.06 2.45 4.92
C ARG A 218 17.57 1.17 5.59
N ASN A 219 16.80 0.37 4.87
CA ASN A 219 16.27 -0.90 5.34
C ASN A 219 16.41 -1.96 4.24
N GLU A 220 17.25 -2.98 4.46
CA GLU A 220 17.61 -4.00 3.48
C GLU A 220 17.09 -5.37 3.89
N LEU A 221 16.43 -6.07 2.98
CA LEU A 221 16.02 -7.46 3.21
C LEU A 221 17.24 -8.37 3.37
N VAL A 222 17.36 -8.98 4.54
CA VAL A 222 18.43 -9.93 4.87
C VAL A 222 17.94 -11.37 4.92
N SER A 223 16.63 -11.58 5.16
CA SER A 223 16.02 -12.91 5.19
C SER A 223 14.56 -12.85 4.79
N PHE A 224 14.10 -13.81 4.02
CA PHE A 224 12.71 -14.00 3.67
C PHE A 224 12.34 -15.48 3.76
N ARG A 225 11.31 -15.79 4.53
CA ARG A 225 10.66 -17.09 4.56
C ARG A 225 9.25 -16.93 4.02
N ARG A 226 8.93 -17.61 2.93
CA ARG A 226 7.62 -17.58 2.30
C ARG A 226 6.61 -18.39 3.12
N GLY A 227 5.43 -17.85 3.32
CA GLY A 227 4.27 -18.56 3.83
C GLY A 227 3.50 -19.33 2.74
N SER A 228 2.38 -19.89 3.10
CA SER A 228 1.52 -20.72 2.24
C SER A 228 0.11 -20.17 2.10
#